data_c53363c74964160a81cbec5ad143e24d
#
_entry.id   c53363c74964160a81cbec5ad143e24d
#
_cell.length_a   1.000
_cell.length_b   1.000
_cell.length_c   1.000
_cell.angle_alpha   90.00
_cell.angle_beta   90.00
_cell.angle_gamma   90.00
#
_symmetry.space_group_name_H-M   'P 1'
#
loop_
_entity.id
_entity.type
_entity.pdbx_description
1 polymer ?
#
loop_
_entity_poly.entity_id
_entity_poly.type
_entity_poly.pdbx_seq_one_letter_code
_entity_poly.pdbx_strand_id
1 'polypeptide(L)'
;MAPLTDPARLEAYSDALGNWRFEGYIRFELTEAAYRWIKRELDSISLKEVGRLMYAHVAAGGQIDEVPEKRPGWSEAYEFHHDLRFTIQDRPVYIETRLDYRLPVVPDESSILVINVHAP
;
A
#
# COMPACT_ATOMS: atom_id res chain seq x y z
N MET A 1 -7.53 -12.62 -8.67
CA MET A 1 -7.46 -11.32 -7.98
C MET A 1 -8.73 -10.55 -8.30
N ALA A 2 -9.37 -10.02 -7.28
CA ALA A 2 -10.59 -9.25 -7.42
C ALA A 2 -10.34 -7.80 -7.03
N PRO A 3 -10.97 -6.82 -7.71
CA PRO A 3 -10.87 -5.44 -7.28
C PRO A 3 -11.52 -5.25 -5.91
N LEU A 4 -10.96 -4.34 -5.12
CA LEU A 4 -11.55 -3.93 -3.85
C LEU A 4 -12.81 -3.13 -4.15
N THR A 5 -13.98 -3.67 -3.79
CA THR A 5 -15.27 -3.03 -4.04
C THR A 5 -16.10 -2.83 -2.77
N ASP A 6 -15.73 -3.46 -1.66
CA ASP A 6 -16.44 -3.25 -0.40
C ASP A 6 -16.37 -1.77 -0.01
N PRO A 7 -17.50 -1.08 0.16
CA PRO A 7 -17.50 0.36 0.38
C PRO A 7 -16.73 0.80 1.64
N ALA A 8 -16.86 0.06 2.72
CA ALA A 8 -16.22 0.42 3.98
C ALA A 8 -14.69 0.28 3.88
N ARG A 9 -14.21 -0.82 3.30
CA ARG A 9 -12.76 -1.03 3.14
C ARG A 9 -12.17 -0.10 2.10
N LEU A 10 -12.88 0.16 1.01
CA LEU A 10 -12.43 1.10 -0.01
C LEU A 10 -12.31 2.51 0.55
N GLU A 11 -13.30 2.95 1.33
CA GLU A 11 -13.26 4.26 2.00
C GLU A 11 -12.08 4.34 2.97
N ALA A 12 -11.89 3.31 3.81
CA ALA A 12 -10.80 3.27 4.77
C ALA A 12 -9.42 3.31 4.08
N TYR A 13 -9.26 2.56 3.01
CA TYR A 13 -8.03 2.53 2.23
C TYR A 13 -7.75 3.90 1.58
N SER A 14 -8.76 4.47 0.96
CA SER A 14 -8.67 5.78 0.29
C SER A 14 -8.38 6.90 1.28
N ASP A 15 -9.01 6.88 2.46
CA ASP A 15 -8.78 7.87 3.51
C ASP A 15 -7.34 7.82 4.03
N ALA A 16 -6.82 6.62 4.26
CA ALA A 16 -5.44 6.47 4.70
C ALA A 16 -4.47 7.01 3.64
N LEU A 17 -4.69 6.71 2.35
CA LEU A 17 -3.88 7.27 1.28
C LEU A 17 -4.00 8.80 1.20
N GLY A 18 -5.20 9.34 1.42
CA GLY A 18 -5.44 10.78 1.42
C GLY A 18 -4.63 11.52 2.47
N ASN A 19 -4.22 10.82 3.52
CA ASN A 19 -3.39 11.36 4.60
C ASN A 19 -1.89 11.08 4.39
N TRP A 20 -1.46 10.83 3.18
CA TRP A 20 -0.08 10.43 2.87
C TRP A 20 0.98 11.42 3.36
N ARG A 21 0.62 12.71 3.51
CA ARG A 21 1.53 13.75 4.00
C ARG A 21 1.83 13.63 5.49
N PHE A 22 0.93 12.98 6.23
CA PHE A 22 0.99 12.92 7.68
C PHE A 22 1.62 11.60 8.12
N GLU A 23 2.50 11.67 9.10
CA GLU A 23 3.20 10.51 9.64
C GLU A 23 2.20 9.49 10.22
N GLY A 24 2.47 8.21 9.96
CA GLY A 24 1.71 7.10 10.55
C GLY A 24 0.57 6.55 9.69
N TYR A 25 0.12 7.25 8.65
CA TYR A 25 -0.97 6.77 7.80
C TYR A 25 -0.52 5.81 6.72
N ILE A 26 0.68 6.00 6.19
CA ILE A 26 1.31 5.04 5.27
C ILE A 26 2.65 4.67 5.89
N ARG A 27 2.76 3.45 6.39
CA ARG A 27 3.95 2.96 7.06
C ARG A 27 4.67 1.98 6.15
N PHE A 28 5.99 2.11 6.06
CA PHE A 28 6.83 1.26 5.22
C PHE A 28 7.63 0.32 6.11
N GLU A 29 7.23 -0.94 6.15
CA GLU A 29 7.97 -2.02 6.79
C GLU A 29 8.41 -2.99 5.69
N LEU A 30 9.28 -2.48 4.82
CA LEU A 30 9.69 -3.18 3.62
C LEU A 30 10.65 -4.32 3.93
N THR A 31 10.55 -5.39 3.14
CA THR A 31 11.58 -6.42 3.12
C THR A 31 12.89 -5.81 2.62
N GLU A 32 14.01 -6.42 2.98
CA GLU A 32 15.32 -5.98 2.50
C GLU A 32 15.40 -6.01 0.97
N ALA A 33 14.81 -7.03 0.37
CA ALA A 33 14.75 -7.14 -1.09
C ALA A 33 13.97 -5.98 -1.71
N ALA A 34 12.88 -5.53 -1.10
CA ALA A 34 12.10 -4.39 -1.58
C ALA A 34 12.90 -3.10 -1.52
N TYR A 35 13.61 -2.84 -0.43
CA TYR A 35 14.50 -1.68 -0.32
C TYR A 35 15.56 -1.67 -1.40
N ARG A 36 16.20 -2.81 -1.65
CA ARG A 36 17.22 -2.93 -2.68
C ARG A 36 16.65 -2.69 -4.06
N TRP A 37 15.44 -3.23 -4.32
CA TRP A 37 14.77 -3.05 -5.60
C TRP A 37 14.47 -1.58 -5.87
N ILE A 38 13.89 -0.87 -4.88
CA ILE A 38 13.59 0.56 -5.02
C ILE A 38 14.87 1.35 -5.29
N LYS A 39 15.91 1.10 -4.51
CA LYS A 39 17.19 1.82 -4.65
C LYS A 39 17.83 1.59 -6.00
N ARG A 40 17.71 0.39 -6.55
CA ARG A 40 18.32 0.04 -7.83
C ARG A 40 17.48 0.50 -9.03
N GLU A 41 16.15 0.40 -8.93
CA GLU A 41 15.28 0.55 -10.09
C GLU A 41 14.54 1.90 -10.14
N LEU A 42 14.37 2.57 -9.01
CA LEU A 42 13.65 3.84 -8.94
C LEU A 42 14.63 4.95 -8.56
N ASP A 43 14.86 5.86 -9.50
CA ASP A 43 15.88 6.89 -9.34
C ASP A 43 15.50 7.92 -8.28
N SER A 44 16.32 7.99 -7.21
CA SER A 44 16.24 9.03 -6.17
C SER A 44 14.85 9.23 -5.55
N ILE A 45 14.01 8.20 -5.53
CA ILE A 45 12.68 8.30 -4.98
C ILE A 45 12.70 8.17 -3.46
N SER A 46 11.93 9.01 -2.76
CA SER A 46 11.70 8.85 -1.32
C SER A 46 10.51 7.93 -1.08
N LEU A 47 10.43 7.31 0.10
CA LEU A 47 9.27 6.51 0.49
C LEU A 47 8.00 7.38 0.56
N LYS A 48 8.14 8.63 0.99
CA LYS A 48 7.01 9.57 1.01
C LYS A 48 6.47 9.82 -0.41
N GLU A 49 7.34 9.92 -1.39
CA GLU A 49 6.92 10.06 -2.78
C GLU A 49 6.22 8.80 -3.29
N VAL A 50 6.66 7.61 -2.90
CA VAL A 50 5.95 6.37 -3.21
C VAL A 50 4.53 6.44 -2.66
N GLY A 51 4.35 6.89 -1.42
CA GLY A 51 3.03 7.07 -0.80
C GLY A 51 2.16 8.05 -1.57
N ARG A 52 2.72 9.18 -2.00
CA ARG A 52 2.00 10.16 -2.81
C ARG A 52 1.54 9.56 -4.14
N LEU A 53 2.39 8.77 -4.78
CA LEU A 53 2.06 8.12 -6.06
C LEU A 53 0.99 7.03 -5.90
N MET A 54 1.00 6.31 -4.78
CA MET A 54 -0.08 5.37 -4.45
C MET A 54 -1.41 6.11 -4.33
N TYR A 55 -1.42 7.24 -3.64
CA TYR A 55 -2.61 8.09 -3.54
C TYR A 55 -3.07 8.57 -4.92
N ALA A 56 -2.16 9.09 -5.72
CA ALA A 56 -2.48 9.59 -7.05
C ALA A 56 -3.11 8.50 -7.94
N HIS A 57 -2.57 7.27 -7.87
CA HIS A 57 -3.10 6.13 -8.62
C HIS A 57 -4.57 5.85 -8.26
N VAL A 58 -4.88 5.77 -6.97
CA VAL A 58 -6.22 5.46 -6.49
C VAL A 58 -7.17 6.64 -6.75
N ALA A 59 -6.71 7.87 -6.53
CA ALA A 59 -7.51 9.08 -6.78
C ALA A 59 -7.88 9.23 -8.26
N ALA A 60 -7.06 8.74 -9.16
CA ALA A 60 -7.33 8.74 -10.60
C ALA A 60 -8.23 7.56 -11.05
N GLY A 61 -8.74 6.77 -10.12
CA GLY A 61 -9.59 5.62 -10.42
C GLY A 61 -8.82 4.31 -10.62
N GLY A 62 -7.54 4.28 -10.25
CA GLY A 62 -6.73 3.08 -10.35
C GLY A 62 -7.24 1.96 -9.44
N GLN A 63 -7.11 0.73 -9.91
CA GLN A 63 -7.62 -0.45 -9.21
C GLN A 63 -6.77 -0.81 -8.01
N ILE A 64 -7.43 -1.19 -6.92
CA ILE A 64 -6.84 -1.84 -5.77
C ILE A 64 -7.27 -3.31 -5.84
N ASP A 65 -6.32 -4.23 -5.87
CA ASP A 65 -6.63 -5.66 -5.87
C ASP A 65 -6.79 -6.15 -4.43
N GLU A 66 -7.91 -6.79 -4.12
CA GLU A 66 -8.14 -7.39 -2.80
C GLU A 66 -7.92 -8.89 -2.91
N VAL A 67 -6.98 -9.41 -2.13
CA VAL A 67 -6.57 -10.82 -2.17
C VAL A 67 -6.67 -11.41 -0.78
N PRO A 68 -7.37 -12.56 -0.61
CA PRO A 68 -7.41 -13.23 0.69
C PRO A 68 -6.01 -13.57 1.20
N GLU A 69 -5.73 -13.21 2.44
CA GLU A 69 -4.43 -13.49 3.05
C GLU A 69 -4.42 -14.92 3.56
N LYS A 70 -3.46 -15.72 3.08
CA LYS A 70 -3.34 -17.12 3.45
C LYS A 70 -1.99 -17.49 4.02
N ARG A 71 -1.04 -16.55 4.02
CA ARG A 71 0.32 -16.83 4.47
C ARG A 71 0.40 -16.92 5.99
N PRO A 72 1.06 -17.96 6.55
CA PRO A 72 1.30 -18.02 7.99
C PRO A 72 2.04 -16.79 8.49
N GLY A 73 1.67 -16.31 9.66
CA GLY A 73 2.21 -15.09 10.23
C GLY A 73 1.47 -13.82 9.84
N TRP A 74 0.73 -13.85 8.73
CA TRP A 74 -0.08 -12.72 8.26
C TRP A 74 -1.58 -12.99 8.41
N SER A 75 -2.03 -14.20 8.10
CA SER A 75 -3.45 -14.54 8.11
C SER A 75 -4.10 -14.47 9.50
N GLU A 76 -3.32 -14.55 10.56
CA GLU A 76 -3.82 -14.38 11.92
C GLU A 76 -4.21 -12.94 12.25
N ALA A 77 -3.62 -11.98 11.54
CA ALA A 77 -3.84 -10.55 11.80
C ALA A 77 -4.65 -9.86 10.69
N TYR A 78 -4.61 -10.38 9.48
CA TYR A 78 -5.24 -9.76 8.32
C TYR A 78 -6.03 -10.76 7.51
N GLU A 79 -7.26 -10.38 7.16
CA GLU A 79 -8.12 -11.19 6.28
C GLU A 79 -7.68 -11.07 4.82
N PHE A 80 -7.17 -9.90 4.43
CA PHE A 80 -6.76 -9.60 3.06
C PHE A 80 -5.41 -8.93 3.01
N HIS A 81 -4.73 -9.04 1.85
CA HIS A 81 -3.75 -8.03 1.46
C HIS A 81 -4.31 -7.25 0.26
N HIS A 82 -3.82 -6.04 0.10
CA HIS A 82 -4.28 -5.13 -0.94
C HIS A 82 -3.08 -4.73 -1.80
N ASP A 83 -3.20 -4.95 -3.10
CA ASP A 83 -2.09 -4.79 -4.02
C ASP A 83 -2.40 -3.69 -5.02
N LEU A 84 -1.38 -2.89 -5.31
CA LEU A 84 -1.44 -1.87 -6.35
C LEU A 84 -0.47 -2.23 -7.46
N ARG A 85 -0.89 -2.01 -8.69
CA ARG A 85 -0.05 -2.14 -9.88
C ARG A 85 -0.19 -0.89 -10.70
N PHE A 86 0.90 -0.15 -10.83
CA PHE A 86 0.94 1.06 -11.65
C PHE A 86 2.37 1.37 -12.04
N THR A 87 2.57 2.46 -12.76
CA THR A 87 3.89 2.82 -13.30
C THR A 87 4.51 3.94 -12.47
N ILE A 88 5.76 3.76 -12.07
CA ILE A 88 6.58 4.80 -11.45
C ILE A 88 7.84 4.96 -12.29
N GLN A 89 8.12 6.19 -12.74
CA GLN A 89 9.30 6.48 -13.59
C GLN A 89 9.35 5.56 -14.81
N ASP A 90 8.19 5.37 -15.46
CA ASP A 90 8.03 4.51 -16.64
C ASP A 90 8.30 3.01 -16.40
N ARG A 91 8.41 2.59 -15.15
CA ARG A 91 8.58 1.18 -14.78
C ARG A 91 7.29 0.64 -14.17
N PRO A 92 6.83 -0.53 -14.63
CA PRO A 92 5.73 -1.23 -13.94
C PRO A 92 6.16 -1.61 -12.54
N VAL A 93 5.31 -1.31 -11.56
CA VAL A 93 5.60 -1.56 -10.14
C VAL A 93 4.43 -2.31 -9.53
N TYR A 94 4.74 -3.28 -8.69
CA TYR A 94 3.79 -3.99 -7.85
C TYR A 94 4.05 -3.60 -6.39
N ILE A 95 3.01 -3.16 -5.69
CA ILE A 95 3.10 -2.78 -4.29
C ILE A 95 2.12 -3.63 -3.48
N GLU A 96 2.65 -4.36 -2.51
CA GLU A 96 1.84 -5.18 -1.61
C GLU A 96 1.64 -4.46 -0.30
N THR A 97 0.37 -4.30 0.11
CA THR A 97 0.01 -3.57 1.32
C THR A 97 -0.95 -4.36 2.20
N ARG A 98 -1.13 -3.85 3.43
CA ARG A 98 -2.18 -4.29 4.36
C ARG A 98 -2.95 -3.07 4.84
N LEU A 99 -4.26 -3.18 4.87
CA LEU A 99 -5.10 -2.18 5.52
C LEU A 99 -5.13 -2.48 7.01
N ASP A 100 -4.70 -1.52 7.83
CA ASP A 100 -4.50 -1.73 9.26
C ASP A 100 -5.33 -0.75 10.07
N TYR A 101 -6.05 -1.27 11.05
CA TYR A 101 -6.86 -0.48 11.98
C TYR A 101 -6.25 -0.42 13.38
N ARG A 102 -5.12 -1.11 13.62
CA ARG A 102 -4.58 -1.33 14.97
C ARG A 102 -3.64 -0.25 15.47
N LEU A 103 -3.06 0.52 14.58
CA LEU A 103 -2.07 1.54 14.94
C LEU A 103 -2.42 2.88 14.30
N PRO A 104 -3.62 3.40 14.54
CA PRO A 104 -3.98 4.71 14.01
C PRO A 104 -3.22 5.79 14.77
N VAL A 105 -2.85 6.85 14.08
CA VAL A 105 -2.35 8.08 14.70
C VAL A 105 -3.48 8.71 15.51
N VAL A 106 -4.69 8.59 15.01
CA VAL A 106 -5.92 9.00 15.66
C VAL A 106 -6.79 7.75 15.85
N PRO A 107 -7.37 7.53 17.04
CA PRO A 107 -8.24 6.38 17.26
C PRO A 107 -9.34 6.28 16.19
N ASP A 108 -9.66 5.03 15.79
CA ASP A 108 -10.67 4.69 14.80
C ASP A 108 -10.32 5.07 13.35
N GLU A 109 -9.13 5.60 13.10
CA GLU A 109 -8.66 5.82 11.74
C GLU A 109 -7.84 4.64 11.24
N SER A 110 -7.86 4.44 9.93
CA SER A 110 -7.10 3.38 9.27
C SER A 110 -5.71 3.86 8.87
N SER A 111 -4.80 2.92 8.69
CA SER A 111 -3.48 3.15 8.12
C SER A 111 -3.18 2.07 7.08
N ILE A 112 -2.15 2.29 6.29
CA ILE A 112 -1.68 1.32 5.30
C ILE A 112 -0.25 0.93 5.65
N LEU A 113 -0.02 -0.37 5.69
CA LEU A 113 1.31 -0.94 5.89
C LEU A 113 1.83 -1.44 4.55
N VAL A 114 2.90 -0.84 4.05
CA VAL A 114 3.55 -1.26 2.80
C VAL A 114 4.64 -2.26 3.14
N ILE A 115 4.54 -3.45 2.57
CA ILE A 115 5.45 -4.57 2.89
C ILE A 115 6.41 -4.84 1.75
N ASN A 116 5.93 -4.78 0.52
CA ASN A 116 6.74 -5.16 -0.62
C ASN A 116 6.54 -4.21 -1.80
N VAL A 117 7.63 -3.96 -2.50
CA VAL A 117 7.64 -3.17 -3.74
C VAL A 117 8.62 -3.86 -4.67
N HIS A 118 8.16 -4.26 -5.84
CA HIS A 118 9.01 -4.93 -6.82
C HIS A 118 8.37 -4.89 -8.22
N ALA A 119 9.06 -5.45 -9.21
CA ALA A 119 8.48 -5.63 -10.53
C ALA A 119 7.33 -6.65 -10.47
N PRO A 120 6.28 -6.42 -11.25
CA PRO A 120 5.17 -7.38 -11.31
C PRO A 120 5.58 -8.77 -11.78
#